data_f38330feaefde4340a37f73a3a6db650
#
_entry.id   f38330feaefde4340a37f73a3a6db650
#
_cell.length_a   1.000
_cell.length_b   1.000
_cell.length_c   1.000
_cell.angle_alpha   90.00
_cell.angle_beta   90.00
_cell.angle_gamma   90.00
#
_symmetry.space_group_name_H-M   'P 1'
#
loop_
_entity.id
_entity.type
_entity.pdbx_description
1 polymer ?
#
loop_
_entity_poly.entity_id
_entity_poly.type
_entity_poly.pdbx_seq_one_letter_code
_entity_poly.pdbx_strand_id
1 'polypeptide(L)'
;MIASMLVFTMTANAQAEKQDSREQLSAIAIPEQLQFSKAIVSGVSWYDQQGKTVSAHGANIIRDGGKYYLFGEYKTDSANVFKGFSCYSSDNLVDWHFEGIAFNQQSDGRMGPYCVGERPKVLRCPATGEYVMLMHTDNLQYKDPCTCYATSQAITGPYKFQGPLLYKGEPVRKWDIGSFADDDGHAYLLVHHGIIYRLASDFHSLDSCLMNGLKGAGESPAMLKKDGTYYWLSSQTTSWERNEIECSFGTGKRIYRANDIRAKLPETARCRGRECSSSLPC
;
A
#
# COMPACT_ATOMS: atom_id res chain seq x y z
N MET A 1 53.17 14.79 19.94
CA MET A 1 52.00 15.63 20.24
C MET A 1 51.39 16.40 19.08
N ILE A 2 52.00 16.42 17.89
CA ILE A 2 51.50 17.14 16.69
C ILE A 2 50.59 16.27 15.80
N ALA A 3 50.77 14.95 15.80
CA ALA A 3 49.99 14.03 14.97
C ALA A 3 48.54 13.81 15.47
N SER A 4 48.27 13.92 16.79
CA SER A 4 46.93 13.78 17.34
C SER A 4 46.00 14.97 17.07
N MET A 5 46.56 16.14 16.83
CA MET A 5 45.75 17.35 16.59
C MET A 5 45.25 17.46 15.14
N LEU A 6 46.01 16.89 14.17
CA LEU A 6 45.61 16.88 12.76
C LEU A 6 44.51 15.89 12.45
N VAL A 7 44.41 14.75 13.17
CA VAL A 7 43.33 13.77 12.99
C VAL A 7 41.99 14.32 13.52
N PHE A 8 42.01 15.09 14.63
CA PHE A 8 40.78 15.69 15.18
C PHE A 8 40.21 16.82 14.30
N THR A 9 41.06 17.59 13.64
CA THR A 9 40.60 18.64 12.71
C THR A 9 40.05 18.10 11.41
N MET A 10 40.60 17.01 10.87
CA MET A 10 40.05 16.38 9.67
C MET A 10 38.71 15.66 9.89
N THR A 11 38.51 15.05 11.06
CA THR A 11 37.21 14.43 11.40
C THR A 11 36.12 15.45 11.69
N ALA A 12 36.44 16.58 12.31
CA ALA A 12 35.48 17.67 12.56
C ALA A 12 35.05 18.34 11.25
N ASN A 13 35.96 18.59 10.32
CA ASN A 13 35.63 19.15 9.01
C ASN A 13 34.78 18.19 8.16
N ALA A 14 35.07 16.88 8.16
CA ALA A 14 34.28 15.90 7.42
C ALA A 14 32.88 15.70 8.00
N GLN A 15 32.71 15.89 9.32
CA GLN A 15 31.38 15.89 9.94
C GLN A 15 30.61 17.18 9.70
N ALA A 16 31.27 18.33 9.71
CA ALA A 16 30.67 19.62 9.37
C ALA A 16 30.22 19.68 7.91
N GLU A 17 31.02 19.17 6.96
CA GLU A 17 30.64 19.08 5.54
C GLU A 17 29.47 18.11 5.30
N LYS A 18 29.40 16.99 6.04
CA LYS A 18 28.25 16.08 5.98
C LYS A 18 27.00 16.65 6.60
N GLN A 19 27.12 17.48 7.62
CA GLN A 19 25.97 18.12 8.26
C GLN A 19 25.44 19.27 7.40
N ASP A 20 26.32 20.05 6.81
CA ASP A 20 25.96 21.14 5.88
C ASP A 20 25.30 20.59 4.60
N SER A 21 25.79 19.48 4.05
CA SER A 21 25.14 18.82 2.89
C SER A 21 23.78 18.20 3.23
N ARG A 22 23.55 17.75 4.47
CA ARG A 22 22.24 17.28 4.92
C ARG A 22 21.26 18.42 5.16
N GLU A 23 21.71 19.53 5.72
CA GLU A 23 20.91 20.73 5.86
C GLU A 23 20.58 21.39 4.51
N GLN A 24 21.50 21.38 3.56
CA GLN A 24 21.24 21.84 2.19
C GLN A 24 20.27 20.95 1.43
N LEU A 25 20.26 19.62 1.65
CA LEU A 25 19.28 18.70 1.06
C LEU A 25 17.89 18.84 1.72
N SER A 26 17.83 19.21 3.01
CA SER A 26 16.55 19.50 3.68
C SER A 26 15.99 20.88 3.35
N ALA A 27 16.81 21.78 2.83
CA ALA A 27 16.44 23.13 2.43
C ALA A 27 16.15 23.29 0.93
N ILE A 28 16.13 22.21 0.14
CA ILE A 28 15.53 22.25 -1.19
C ILE A 28 14.02 22.37 -0.99
N ALA A 29 13.57 23.61 -0.78
CA ALA A 29 12.16 23.93 -0.87
C ALA A 29 11.66 23.44 -2.24
N ILE A 30 10.74 22.49 -2.25
CA ILE A 30 10.05 22.10 -3.48
C ILE A 30 9.50 23.40 -4.05
N PRO A 31 9.88 23.78 -5.29
CA PRO A 31 9.38 25.03 -5.87
C PRO A 31 7.87 25.04 -5.73
N GLU A 32 7.29 26.17 -5.32
CA GLU A 32 5.86 26.36 -5.12
C GLU A 32 5.04 25.89 -6.34
N GLN A 33 5.63 25.95 -7.53
CA GLN A 33 5.10 25.42 -8.78
C GLN A 33 4.95 23.89 -8.83
N LEU A 34 5.68 23.12 -8.03
CA LEU A 34 5.50 21.67 -7.93
C LEU A 34 4.39 21.28 -6.95
N GLN A 35 4.03 22.15 -6.01
CA GLN A 35 2.89 21.95 -5.11
C GLN A 35 1.54 22.07 -5.82
N PHE A 36 1.51 22.71 -6.99
CA PHE A 36 0.32 22.91 -7.82
C PHE A 36 0.37 22.09 -9.12
N SER A 37 1.19 21.04 -9.19
CA SER A 37 1.17 20.19 -10.38
C SER A 37 -0.18 19.47 -10.44
N LYS A 38 -0.90 19.59 -11.55
CA LYS A 38 -2.13 18.85 -11.85
C LYS A 38 -1.84 17.38 -12.20
N ALA A 39 -0.75 16.84 -11.72
CA ALA A 39 -0.26 15.51 -12.06
C ALA A 39 0.25 14.78 -10.81
N ILE A 40 0.08 13.47 -10.81
CA ILE A 40 0.73 12.59 -9.84
C ILE A 40 2.21 12.51 -10.21
N VAL A 41 3.09 12.96 -9.32
CA VAL A 41 4.54 12.88 -9.51
C VAL A 41 5.08 11.74 -8.66
N SER A 42 5.70 10.76 -9.33
CA SER A 42 6.31 9.62 -8.67
C SER A 42 7.66 10.01 -8.04
N GLY A 43 7.96 9.46 -6.86
CA GLY A 43 9.23 9.65 -6.18
C GLY A 43 9.38 10.96 -5.40
N VAL A 44 8.30 11.73 -5.25
CA VAL A 44 8.25 12.91 -4.37
C VAL A 44 7.24 12.71 -3.27
N SER A 45 7.43 13.39 -2.14
CA SER A 45 6.45 13.41 -1.04
C SER A 45 5.16 14.11 -1.48
N TRP A 46 4.02 13.55 -1.09
CA TRP A 46 2.73 14.21 -1.24
C TRP A 46 2.40 14.99 0.02
N TYR A 47 1.70 16.09 -0.15
CA TYR A 47 1.30 16.97 0.95
C TYR A 47 -0.21 17.14 0.97
N ASP A 48 -0.76 17.27 2.17
CA ASP A 48 -2.16 17.60 2.35
C ASP A 48 -2.40 19.12 2.25
N GLN A 49 -3.67 19.53 2.32
CA GLN A 49 -4.07 20.94 2.25
C GLN A 49 -3.50 21.83 3.39
N GLN A 50 -2.91 21.23 4.41
CA GLN A 50 -2.23 21.93 5.49
C GLN A 50 -0.71 21.99 5.31
N GLY A 51 -0.20 21.46 4.19
CA GLY A 51 1.22 21.35 3.91
C GLY A 51 1.93 20.27 4.73
N LYS A 52 1.20 19.33 5.35
CA LYS A 52 1.77 18.18 6.04
C LYS A 52 1.95 17.03 5.05
N THR A 53 3.03 16.29 5.21
CA THR A 53 3.27 15.08 4.40
C THR A 53 2.14 14.06 4.59
N VAL A 54 1.63 13.54 3.48
CA VAL A 54 0.63 12.47 3.50
C VAL A 54 1.27 11.21 4.09
N SER A 55 0.75 10.76 5.23
CA SER A 55 1.19 9.55 5.93
C SER A 55 0.17 8.43 5.66
N ALA A 56 0.43 7.63 4.63
CA ALA A 56 -0.47 6.57 4.16
C ALA A 56 0.31 5.41 3.56
N HIS A 57 1.26 4.84 4.31
CA HIS A 57 2.02 3.66 3.86
C HIS A 57 1.08 2.45 3.68
N GLY A 58 1.45 1.51 2.81
CA GLY A 58 0.65 0.33 2.52
C GLY A 58 -0.75 0.64 1.96
N ALA A 59 -0.86 1.73 1.24
CA ALA A 59 -2.09 2.42 0.89
C ALA A 59 -3.15 1.61 0.14
N ASN A 60 -4.37 2.12 0.23
CA ASN A 60 -5.52 1.72 -0.59
C ASN A 60 -6.28 2.97 -1.03
N ILE A 61 -6.70 3.01 -2.28
CA ILE A 61 -7.57 4.07 -2.79
C ILE A 61 -8.90 3.45 -3.19
N ILE A 62 -9.99 4.06 -2.76
CA ILE A 62 -11.36 3.72 -3.16
C ILE A 62 -12.06 4.99 -3.65
N ARG A 63 -12.95 4.84 -4.62
CA ARG A 63 -13.82 5.92 -5.08
C ARG A 63 -15.22 5.72 -4.51
N ASP A 64 -15.75 6.74 -3.85
CA ASP A 64 -17.11 6.74 -3.32
C ASP A 64 -17.71 8.14 -3.38
N GLY A 65 -19.02 8.26 -3.69
CA GLY A 65 -19.70 9.53 -3.77
C GLY A 65 -19.06 10.58 -4.70
N GLY A 66 -18.32 10.13 -5.72
CA GLY A 66 -17.60 10.99 -6.66
C GLY A 66 -16.21 11.42 -6.22
N LYS A 67 -15.82 11.18 -4.97
CA LYS A 67 -14.49 11.46 -4.40
C LYS A 67 -13.61 10.23 -4.34
N TYR A 68 -12.31 10.44 -4.26
CA TYR A 68 -11.32 9.41 -3.95
C TYR A 68 -10.95 9.49 -2.47
N TYR A 69 -10.81 8.34 -1.83
CA TYR A 69 -10.38 8.22 -0.45
C TYR A 69 -9.13 7.35 -0.39
N LEU A 70 -8.08 7.90 0.21
CA LEU A 70 -6.79 7.24 0.42
C LEU A 70 -6.69 6.82 1.89
N PHE A 71 -6.53 5.54 2.12
CA PHE A 71 -6.25 4.98 3.44
C PHE A 71 -4.83 4.47 3.50
N GLY A 72 -4.20 4.54 4.66
CA GLY A 72 -2.88 3.98 4.86
C GLY A 72 -2.47 3.99 6.33
N GLU A 73 -1.31 3.42 6.57
CA GLU A 73 -0.72 3.39 7.89
C GLU A 73 -0.26 4.80 8.27
N TYR A 74 -0.79 5.32 9.38
CA TYR A 74 -0.29 6.55 9.98
C TYR A 74 0.96 6.19 10.80
N LYS A 75 2.12 6.41 10.20
CA LYS A 75 3.42 6.05 10.79
C LYS A 75 4.17 7.26 11.33
N THR A 76 5.02 7.00 12.31
CA THR A 76 6.09 7.91 12.71
C THR A 76 7.41 7.38 12.14
N ASP A 77 8.38 8.25 11.92
CA ASP A 77 9.69 7.87 11.36
C ASP A 77 10.57 7.05 12.32
N SER A 78 10.10 6.82 13.56
CA SER A 78 10.91 6.24 14.62
C SER A 78 10.63 4.76 14.93
N ALA A 79 9.48 4.23 14.56
CA ALA A 79 9.12 2.84 14.89
C ALA A 79 7.98 2.30 14.03
N ASN A 80 7.98 0.96 13.81
CA ASN A 80 6.92 0.25 13.10
C ASN A 80 5.72 -0.14 14.01
N VAL A 81 5.51 0.63 15.07
CA VAL A 81 4.42 0.43 16.02
C VAL A 81 3.14 1.02 15.44
N PHE A 82 2.05 0.27 15.53
CA PHE A 82 0.74 0.73 15.08
C PHE A 82 0.31 2.00 15.83
N LYS A 83 -0.12 3.03 15.10
CA LYS A 83 -0.64 4.28 15.65
C LYS A 83 -2.07 4.58 15.20
N GLY A 84 -2.47 4.02 14.07
CA GLY A 84 -3.76 4.22 13.46
C GLY A 84 -3.69 4.08 11.95
N PHE A 85 -4.84 4.08 11.32
CA PHE A 85 -4.96 4.19 9.87
C PHE A 85 -5.53 5.55 9.51
N SER A 86 -4.80 6.30 8.70
CA SER A 86 -5.21 7.62 8.19
C SER A 86 -6.24 7.50 7.08
N CYS A 87 -7.03 8.55 6.92
CA CYS A 87 -7.93 8.76 5.79
C CYS A 87 -7.70 10.15 5.21
N TYR A 88 -7.57 10.20 3.90
CA TYR A 88 -7.53 11.43 3.11
C TYR A 88 -8.58 11.36 2.02
N SER A 89 -9.14 12.51 1.60
CA SER A 89 -10.02 12.61 0.43
C SER A 89 -9.44 13.51 -0.65
N SER A 90 -9.85 13.26 -1.90
CA SER A 90 -9.45 14.08 -3.05
C SER A 90 -10.50 14.01 -4.16
N ASP A 91 -10.64 15.09 -4.92
CA ASP A 91 -11.46 15.10 -6.12
C ASP A 91 -10.67 14.72 -7.38
N ASN A 92 -9.32 14.72 -7.32
CA ASN A 92 -8.45 14.63 -8.51
C ASN A 92 -7.20 13.74 -8.32
N LEU A 93 -7.06 13.04 -7.18
CA LEU A 93 -5.90 12.21 -6.81
C LEU A 93 -4.56 12.99 -6.61
N VAL A 94 -4.61 14.31 -6.63
CA VAL A 94 -3.44 15.19 -6.49
C VAL A 94 -3.55 16.02 -5.22
N ASP A 95 -4.69 16.68 -5.02
CA ASP A 95 -4.96 17.55 -3.88
C ASP A 95 -5.63 16.74 -2.77
N TRP A 96 -4.89 16.42 -1.73
CA TRP A 96 -5.36 15.57 -0.64
C TRP A 96 -5.81 16.39 0.57
N HIS A 97 -7.00 16.08 1.06
CA HIS A 97 -7.55 16.61 2.30
C HIS A 97 -7.47 15.54 3.40
N PHE A 98 -6.83 15.86 4.54
CA PHE A 98 -6.76 14.98 5.68
C PHE A 98 -8.12 14.94 6.39
N GLU A 99 -8.79 13.80 6.36
CA GLU A 99 -10.08 13.57 7.02
C GLU A 99 -9.93 13.17 8.50
N GLY A 100 -8.77 12.64 8.88
CA GLY A 100 -8.48 12.18 10.22
C GLY A 100 -7.93 10.76 10.27
N ILE A 101 -7.89 10.21 11.49
CA ILE A 101 -7.57 8.80 11.73
C ILE A 101 -8.85 7.99 11.68
N ALA A 102 -9.03 7.24 10.60
CA ALA A 102 -10.22 6.43 10.36
C ALA A 102 -10.34 5.24 11.33
N PHE A 103 -9.19 4.67 11.72
CA PHE A 103 -9.11 3.62 12.72
C PHE A 103 -8.01 3.94 13.72
N ASN A 104 -8.39 4.14 14.98
CA ASN A 104 -7.45 4.48 16.04
C ASN A 104 -6.83 3.24 16.68
N GLN A 105 -5.60 3.39 17.19
CA GLN A 105 -4.97 2.41 18.06
C GLN A 105 -5.94 2.06 19.22
N GLN A 106 -6.08 0.76 19.51
CA GLN A 106 -6.88 0.28 20.62
C GLN A 106 -6.04 0.29 21.91
N SER A 107 -6.70 0.18 23.07
CA SER A 107 -6.03 0.10 24.37
C SER A 107 -5.21 -1.17 24.54
N ASP A 108 -5.63 -2.27 23.89
CA ASP A 108 -5.04 -3.58 23.99
C ASP A 108 -5.34 -4.45 22.76
N GLY A 109 -4.98 -5.73 22.82
CA GLY A 109 -5.23 -6.70 21.76
C GLY A 109 -4.38 -6.49 20.51
N ARG A 110 -4.84 -7.04 19.38
CA ARG A 110 -4.11 -7.06 18.11
C ARG A 110 -3.86 -5.68 17.47
N MET A 111 -4.59 -4.68 17.91
CA MET A 111 -4.45 -3.30 17.44
C MET A 111 -4.02 -2.36 18.58
N GLY A 112 -3.41 -2.94 19.63
CA GLY A 112 -2.90 -2.23 20.79
C GLY A 112 -1.54 -1.57 20.57
N PRO A 113 -0.95 -0.97 21.64
CA PRO A 113 0.25 -0.13 21.53
C PRO A 113 1.53 -0.85 21.10
N TYR A 114 1.60 -2.16 21.28
CA TYR A 114 2.79 -2.97 21.01
C TYR A 114 2.56 -3.98 19.87
N CYS A 115 1.71 -3.61 18.95
CA CYS A 115 1.36 -4.43 17.80
C CYS A 115 1.72 -3.75 16.49
N VAL A 116 1.78 -4.56 15.45
CA VAL A 116 1.86 -4.15 14.06
C VAL A 116 0.44 -4.11 13.50
N GLY A 117 0.09 -3.01 12.83
CA GLY A 117 -1.13 -2.88 12.03
C GLY A 117 -0.75 -2.28 10.69
N GLU A 118 -0.97 -3.03 9.62
CA GLU A 118 -0.48 -2.68 8.30
C GLU A 118 -1.50 -2.91 7.20
N ARG A 119 -1.28 -2.25 6.06
CA ARG A 119 -1.96 -2.46 4.79
C ARG A 119 -3.49 -2.40 4.88
N PRO A 120 -4.09 -1.30 5.41
CA PRO A 120 -5.53 -1.16 5.42
C PRO A 120 -6.09 -1.21 4.00
N LYS A 121 -7.15 -1.99 3.79
CA LYS A 121 -7.86 -2.12 2.51
C LYS A 121 -9.34 -1.93 2.76
N VAL A 122 -9.88 -0.82 2.29
CA VAL A 122 -11.30 -0.48 2.49
C VAL A 122 -12.11 -0.88 1.27
N LEU A 123 -13.24 -1.52 1.53
CA LEU A 123 -14.24 -1.94 0.55
C LEU A 123 -15.62 -1.50 1.03
N ARG A 124 -16.51 -1.12 0.13
CA ARG A 124 -17.92 -0.93 0.44
C ARG A 124 -18.67 -2.20 0.15
N CYS A 125 -19.32 -2.77 1.14
CA CYS A 125 -20.14 -3.96 0.99
C CYS A 125 -21.49 -3.61 0.35
N PRO A 126 -21.84 -4.15 -0.82
CA PRO A 126 -23.11 -3.84 -1.47
C PRO A 126 -24.32 -4.38 -0.69
N ALA A 127 -24.17 -5.50 0.02
CA ALA A 127 -25.26 -6.17 0.72
C ALA A 127 -25.67 -5.45 2.02
N THR A 128 -24.67 -4.91 2.76
CA THR A 128 -24.92 -4.25 4.06
C THR A 128 -24.86 -2.74 3.99
N GLY A 129 -24.21 -2.19 2.94
CA GLY A 129 -23.92 -0.77 2.82
C GLY A 129 -22.73 -0.30 3.67
N GLU A 130 -22.17 -1.16 4.52
CA GLU A 130 -21.02 -0.86 5.38
C GLU A 130 -19.73 -0.71 4.60
N TYR A 131 -18.82 0.04 5.18
CA TYR A 131 -17.40 0.02 4.79
C TYR A 131 -16.67 -0.99 5.65
N VAL A 132 -16.00 -1.94 5.00
CA VAL A 132 -15.19 -2.98 5.64
C VAL A 132 -13.72 -2.70 5.35
N MET A 133 -12.95 -2.52 6.41
CA MET A 133 -11.49 -2.33 6.36
C MET A 133 -10.81 -3.64 6.71
N LEU A 134 -10.15 -4.26 5.76
CA LEU A 134 -9.26 -5.39 5.98
C LEU A 134 -7.87 -4.87 6.36
N MET A 135 -7.15 -5.58 7.24
CA MET A 135 -5.81 -5.19 7.67
C MET A 135 -4.95 -6.39 8.05
N HIS A 136 -3.66 -6.28 7.87
CA HIS A 136 -2.68 -7.18 8.47
C HIS A 136 -2.43 -6.73 9.92
N THR A 137 -2.46 -7.67 10.85
CA THR A 137 -2.06 -7.46 12.25
C THR A 137 -1.00 -8.46 12.64
N ASP A 138 -0.04 -8.04 13.47
CA ASP A 138 1.04 -8.92 13.93
C ASP A 138 1.59 -8.47 15.30
N ASN A 139 2.45 -9.26 15.89
CA ASN A 139 3.32 -8.79 16.96
C ASN A 139 4.56 -8.07 16.39
N LEU A 140 5.31 -7.35 17.23
CA LEU A 140 6.49 -6.59 16.78
C LEU A 140 7.61 -7.45 16.19
N GLN A 141 7.59 -8.76 16.37
CA GLN A 141 8.54 -9.72 15.82
C GLN A 141 8.06 -10.35 14.51
N TYR A 142 6.88 -9.99 14.02
CA TYR A 142 6.25 -10.57 12.83
C TYR A 142 6.10 -12.09 12.87
N LYS A 143 5.70 -12.63 14.05
CA LYS A 143 5.56 -14.08 14.29
C LYS A 143 4.12 -14.54 14.55
N ASP A 144 3.17 -13.63 14.54
CA ASP A 144 1.75 -13.93 14.74
C ASP A 144 0.87 -13.21 13.71
N PRO A 145 1.16 -13.37 12.39
CA PRO A 145 0.41 -12.69 11.35
C PRO A 145 -1.05 -13.11 11.36
N CYS A 146 -1.93 -12.13 11.17
CA CYS A 146 -3.36 -12.38 11.02
C CYS A 146 -3.98 -11.29 10.15
N THR A 147 -4.80 -11.70 9.18
CA THR A 147 -5.69 -10.77 8.50
C THR A 147 -6.91 -10.55 9.38
N CYS A 148 -7.15 -9.30 9.75
CA CYS A 148 -8.28 -8.88 10.57
C CYS A 148 -9.16 -7.90 9.81
N TYR A 149 -10.33 -7.56 10.38
CA TYR A 149 -11.21 -6.57 9.79
C TYR A 149 -11.86 -5.66 10.82
N ALA A 150 -12.30 -4.51 10.34
CA ALA A 150 -13.07 -3.51 11.07
C ALA A 150 -14.19 -2.98 10.17
N THR A 151 -15.28 -2.47 10.76
CA THR A 151 -16.44 -1.96 10.02
C THR A 151 -16.80 -0.54 10.41
N SER A 152 -17.39 0.22 9.48
CA SER A 152 -17.95 1.55 9.71
C SER A 152 -19.15 1.82 8.80
N GLN A 153 -20.06 2.66 9.27
CA GLN A 153 -21.17 3.19 8.43
C GLN A 153 -20.73 4.41 7.59
N ALA A 154 -19.62 5.04 7.96
CA ALA A 154 -19.05 6.17 7.23
C ALA A 154 -17.68 5.80 6.66
N ILE A 155 -17.40 6.24 5.43
CA ILE A 155 -16.14 5.92 4.75
C ILE A 155 -14.93 6.43 5.54
N THR A 156 -15.03 7.60 6.15
CA THR A 156 -13.98 8.22 6.95
C THR A 156 -13.82 7.62 8.35
N GLY A 157 -14.68 6.66 8.73
CA GLY A 157 -14.71 6.07 10.07
C GLY A 157 -15.60 6.84 11.05
N PRO A 158 -15.45 6.61 12.36
CA PRO A 158 -14.50 5.65 12.97
C PRO A 158 -14.84 4.19 12.65
N TYR A 159 -13.81 3.42 12.33
CA TYR A 159 -13.95 1.97 12.13
C TYR A 159 -13.89 1.25 13.48
N LYS A 160 -14.77 0.26 13.65
CA LYS A 160 -14.84 -0.59 14.84
C LYS A 160 -14.19 -1.94 14.54
N PHE A 161 -13.17 -2.32 15.32
CA PHE A 161 -12.49 -3.60 15.18
C PHE A 161 -13.44 -4.77 15.45
N GLN A 162 -13.43 -5.77 14.58
CA GLN A 162 -14.29 -6.96 14.68
C GLN A 162 -13.49 -8.22 15.03
N GLY A 163 -12.18 -8.24 14.72
CA GLY A 163 -11.30 -9.38 14.98
C GLY A 163 -10.75 -10.03 13.72
N PRO A 164 -10.29 -11.28 13.84
CA PRO A 164 -9.76 -12.04 12.71
C PRO A 164 -10.78 -12.28 11.61
N LEU A 165 -10.37 -12.12 10.36
CA LEU A 165 -11.13 -12.61 9.21
C LEU A 165 -11.02 -14.14 9.16
N LEU A 166 -12.15 -14.84 9.00
CA LEU A 166 -12.20 -16.29 9.07
C LEU A 166 -12.36 -16.92 7.68
N TYR A 167 -11.67 -18.03 7.45
CA TYR A 167 -11.91 -18.94 6.35
C TYR A 167 -12.20 -20.35 6.88
N LYS A 168 -13.38 -20.88 6.59
CA LYS A 168 -13.86 -22.18 7.14
C LYS A 168 -13.80 -22.26 8.67
N GLY A 169 -14.08 -21.14 9.34
CA GLY A 169 -14.06 -21.03 10.80
C GLY A 169 -12.69 -20.76 11.43
N GLU A 170 -11.62 -20.78 10.65
CA GLU A 170 -10.26 -20.57 11.15
C GLU A 170 -9.73 -19.18 10.77
N PRO A 171 -8.96 -18.50 11.66
CA PRO A 171 -8.32 -17.23 11.37
C PRO A 171 -7.38 -17.30 10.17
N VAL A 172 -7.45 -16.31 9.28
CA VAL A 172 -6.53 -16.18 8.14
C VAL A 172 -5.19 -15.64 8.62
N ARG A 173 -4.24 -16.54 8.82
CA ARG A 173 -2.87 -16.21 9.27
C ARG A 173 -1.99 -15.85 8.11
N LYS A 174 -2.22 -14.66 7.57
CA LYS A 174 -1.52 -14.13 6.39
C LYS A 174 -1.14 -12.68 6.66
N TRP A 175 -0.02 -12.29 6.05
CA TRP A 175 0.50 -10.94 6.00
C TRP A 175 0.41 -10.41 4.57
N ASP A 176 0.75 -9.17 4.35
CA ASP A 176 0.88 -8.49 3.07
C ASP A 176 -0.31 -8.71 2.13
N ILE A 177 -1.36 -7.96 2.39
CA ILE A 177 -2.65 -8.10 1.74
C ILE A 177 -2.94 -6.97 0.75
N GLY A 178 -3.79 -7.29 -0.22
CA GLY A 178 -4.51 -6.36 -1.10
C GLY A 178 -5.99 -6.66 -1.10
N SER A 179 -6.75 -5.86 -1.79
CA SER A 179 -8.17 -6.11 -2.04
C SER A 179 -8.55 -5.75 -3.47
N PHE A 180 -9.62 -6.36 -3.94
CA PHE A 180 -10.20 -6.04 -5.23
C PHE A 180 -11.71 -6.18 -5.15
N ALA A 181 -12.46 -5.17 -5.62
CA ALA A 181 -13.91 -5.24 -5.82
C ALA A 181 -14.18 -5.34 -7.31
N ASP A 182 -14.95 -6.34 -7.72
CA ASP A 182 -15.32 -6.55 -9.12
C ASP A 182 -16.65 -5.86 -9.45
N ASP A 183 -16.90 -5.68 -10.74
CA ASP A 183 -18.12 -5.04 -11.27
C ASP A 183 -19.41 -5.84 -10.99
N ASP A 184 -19.28 -7.12 -10.67
CA ASP A 184 -20.40 -8.01 -10.30
C ASP A 184 -20.81 -7.94 -8.84
N GLY A 185 -20.16 -7.07 -8.06
CA GLY A 185 -20.42 -6.87 -6.62
C GLY A 185 -19.67 -7.84 -5.71
N HIS A 186 -18.91 -8.79 -6.24
CA HIS A 186 -18.02 -9.62 -5.44
C HIS A 186 -16.74 -8.86 -5.07
N ALA A 187 -16.18 -9.20 -3.91
CA ALA A 187 -14.91 -8.67 -3.49
C ALA A 187 -13.96 -9.79 -3.06
N TYR A 188 -12.67 -9.47 -3.10
CA TYR A 188 -11.60 -10.44 -2.95
C TYR A 188 -10.53 -9.91 -2.02
N LEU A 189 -10.06 -10.77 -1.12
CA LEU A 189 -8.82 -10.62 -0.39
C LEU A 189 -7.69 -11.18 -1.27
N LEU A 190 -6.73 -10.34 -1.58
CA LEU A 190 -5.49 -10.71 -2.26
C LEU A 190 -4.42 -10.91 -1.20
N VAL A 191 -3.66 -11.99 -1.29
CA VAL A 191 -2.60 -12.29 -0.32
C VAL A 191 -1.30 -12.54 -1.07
N HIS A 192 -0.19 -12.21 -0.43
CA HIS A 192 1.15 -12.48 -0.95
C HIS A 192 1.27 -13.87 -1.58
N HIS A 193 2.20 -14.03 -2.49
CA HIS A 193 2.41 -15.26 -3.28
C HIS A 193 1.23 -15.69 -4.15
N GLY A 194 0.31 -14.77 -4.47
CA GLY A 194 -0.77 -15.01 -5.42
C GLY A 194 -1.91 -15.86 -4.88
N ILE A 195 -2.24 -15.73 -3.61
CA ILE A 195 -3.43 -16.37 -3.04
C ILE A 195 -4.61 -15.40 -3.17
N ILE A 196 -5.75 -15.91 -3.63
CA ILE A 196 -6.98 -15.12 -3.81
C ILE A 196 -8.13 -15.82 -3.10
N TYR A 197 -8.72 -15.12 -2.15
CA TYR A 197 -9.96 -15.53 -1.51
C TYR A 197 -11.11 -14.62 -1.93
N ARG A 198 -12.30 -15.19 -2.14
CA ARG A 198 -13.53 -14.42 -2.25
C ARG A 198 -14.08 -14.12 -0.86
N LEU A 199 -14.48 -12.88 -0.63
CA LEU A 199 -15.21 -12.49 0.56
C LEU A 199 -16.64 -13.05 0.52
N ALA A 200 -17.22 -13.37 1.68
CA ALA A 200 -18.63 -13.65 1.82
C ALA A 200 -19.48 -12.42 1.46
N SER A 201 -20.77 -12.57 1.30
CA SER A 201 -21.66 -11.50 0.82
C SER A 201 -21.71 -10.28 1.74
N ASP A 202 -21.44 -10.44 3.02
CA ASP A 202 -21.33 -9.37 4.03
C ASP A 202 -19.93 -8.81 4.22
N PHE A 203 -18.93 -9.41 3.56
CA PHE A 203 -17.49 -9.11 3.67
C PHE A 203 -16.88 -9.36 5.06
N HIS A 204 -17.58 -10.07 5.95
CA HIS A 204 -17.11 -10.35 7.31
C HIS A 204 -16.36 -11.68 7.46
N SER A 205 -16.32 -12.48 6.39
CA SER A 205 -15.57 -13.74 6.33
C SER A 205 -15.15 -14.06 4.90
N LEU A 206 -14.41 -15.16 4.71
CA LEU A 206 -14.04 -15.67 3.40
C LEU A 206 -14.91 -16.87 3.03
N ASP A 207 -15.46 -16.83 1.83
CA ASP A 207 -16.34 -17.86 1.27
C ASP A 207 -15.51 -18.97 0.59
N SER A 208 -14.59 -18.60 -0.29
CA SER A 208 -13.85 -19.57 -1.09
C SER A 208 -12.43 -19.11 -1.39
N CYS A 209 -11.52 -20.09 -1.54
CA CYS A 209 -10.18 -19.86 -2.06
C CYS A 209 -10.21 -20.15 -3.57
N LEU A 210 -10.08 -19.10 -4.38
CA LEU A 210 -10.11 -19.19 -5.85
C LEU A 210 -8.77 -19.55 -6.43
N MET A 211 -7.69 -19.12 -5.77
CA MET A 211 -6.31 -19.39 -6.16
C MET A 211 -5.46 -19.58 -4.90
N ASN A 212 -4.67 -20.64 -4.88
CA ASN A 212 -3.79 -20.95 -3.76
C ASN A 212 -2.32 -20.88 -4.18
N GLY A 213 -1.93 -19.77 -4.75
CA GLY A 213 -0.58 -19.47 -5.17
C GLY A 213 -0.43 -19.23 -6.67
N LEU A 214 0.38 -18.26 -7.02
CA LEU A 214 0.79 -17.93 -8.38
C LEU A 214 2.31 -17.88 -8.43
N LYS A 215 2.92 -18.71 -9.27
CA LYS A 215 4.37 -18.76 -9.39
C LYS A 215 4.94 -17.39 -9.77
N GLY A 216 5.85 -16.84 -8.97
CA GLY A 216 6.49 -15.55 -9.12
C GLY A 216 5.70 -14.37 -8.59
N ALA A 217 4.49 -14.57 -8.11
CA ALA A 217 3.82 -13.54 -7.32
C ALA A 217 4.57 -13.39 -5.99
N GLY A 218 5.09 -12.21 -5.73
CA GLY A 218 5.79 -11.86 -4.51
C GLY A 218 4.83 -11.31 -3.44
N GLU A 219 5.12 -10.12 -2.97
CA GLU A 219 4.36 -9.41 -1.94
C GLU A 219 3.64 -8.18 -2.49
N SER A 220 2.98 -7.40 -1.62
CA SER A 220 2.26 -6.16 -1.99
C SER A 220 1.25 -6.35 -3.12
N PRO A 221 0.34 -7.34 -3.02
CA PRO A 221 -0.56 -7.67 -4.11
C PRO A 221 -1.55 -6.55 -4.40
N ALA A 222 -1.73 -6.25 -5.67
CA ALA A 222 -2.79 -5.41 -6.19
C ALA A 222 -3.41 -6.05 -7.42
N MET A 223 -4.67 -5.72 -7.69
CA MET A 223 -5.38 -6.19 -8.88
C MET A 223 -6.14 -5.05 -9.52
N LEU A 224 -6.15 -5.05 -10.84
CA LEU A 224 -7.03 -4.20 -11.63
C LEU A 224 -7.71 -5.02 -12.73
N LYS A 225 -8.87 -4.56 -13.17
CA LYS A 225 -9.60 -5.12 -14.31
C LYS A 225 -9.68 -4.06 -15.40
N LYS A 226 -9.32 -4.44 -16.63
CA LYS A 226 -9.47 -3.62 -17.82
C LYS A 226 -9.90 -4.47 -19.01
N ASP A 227 -10.94 -4.07 -19.69
CA ASP A 227 -11.47 -4.75 -20.89
C ASP A 227 -11.67 -6.26 -20.67
N GLY A 228 -12.24 -6.66 -19.52
CA GLY A 228 -12.48 -8.05 -19.14
C GLY A 228 -11.23 -8.85 -18.75
N THR A 229 -10.07 -8.22 -18.75
CA THR A 229 -8.80 -8.84 -18.34
C THR A 229 -8.42 -8.40 -16.95
N TYR A 230 -8.02 -9.36 -16.11
CA TYR A 230 -7.52 -9.12 -14.77
C TYR A 230 -5.99 -9.06 -14.77
N TYR A 231 -5.45 -8.06 -14.13
CA TYR A 231 -4.01 -7.85 -13.99
C TYR A 231 -3.64 -7.95 -12.51
N TRP A 232 -2.79 -8.92 -12.19
CA TRP A 232 -2.15 -9.05 -10.88
C TRP A 232 -0.82 -8.32 -10.89
N LEU A 233 -0.63 -7.45 -9.91
CA LEU A 233 0.61 -6.71 -9.69
C LEU A 233 1.17 -7.12 -8.33
N SER A 234 2.46 -7.36 -8.25
CA SER A 234 3.15 -7.66 -7.01
C SER A 234 4.62 -7.23 -7.08
N SER A 235 5.24 -6.98 -5.94
CA SER A 235 6.68 -6.78 -5.85
C SER A 235 7.38 -8.08 -5.49
N GLN A 236 8.68 -8.18 -5.80
CA GLN A 236 9.52 -9.28 -5.36
C GLN A 236 9.75 -9.22 -3.83
N THR A 237 10.08 -10.34 -3.21
CA THR A 237 10.39 -10.47 -1.78
C THR A 237 11.90 -10.48 -1.54
N THR A 238 12.65 -9.55 -2.11
CA THR A 238 14.11 -9.55 -2.04
C THR A 238 14.66 -8.77 -0.86
N SER A 239 14.05 -7.66 -0.49
CA SER A 239 14.41 -6.85 0.69
C SER A 239 13.44 -5.68 0.89
N TRP A 240 13.70 -4.84 1.90
CA TRP A 240 13.04 -3.54 2.11
C TRP A 240 13.55 -2.45 1.14
N GLU A 241 14.54 -2.76 0.32
CA GLU A 241 15.06 -1.87 -0.70
C GLU A 241 14.22 -1.94 -1.98
N ARG A 242 14.71 -1.33 -3.03
CA ARG A 242 14.04 -1.27 -4.33
C ARG A 242 13.87 -2.65 -4.93
N ASN A 243 12.63 -3.05 -5.16
CA ASN A 243 12.24 -4.32 -5.79
C ASN A 243 11.69 -4.12 -7.19
N GLU A 244 11.82 -5.14 -8.03
CA GLU A 244 11.12 -5.19 -9.32
C GLU A 244 9.63 -5.46 -9.11
N ILE A 245 8.80 -4.83 -9.95
CA ILE A 245 7.36 -5.09 -9.98
C ILE A 245 7.10 -6.19 -11.00
N GLU A 246 6.41 -7.24 -10.57
CA GLU A 246 5.90 -8.28 -11.47
C GLU A 246 4.43 -8.02 -11.82
N CYS A 247 4.10 -8.26 -13.09
CA CYS A 247 2.73 -8.21 -13.58
C CYS A 247 2.36 -9.56 -14.20
N SER A 248 1.24 -10.12 -13.76
CA SER A 248 0.60 -11.27 -14.37
C SER A 248 -0.83 -10.91 -14.76
N PHE A 249 -1.38 -11.49 -15.79
CA PHE A 249 -2.74 -11.19 -16.24
C PHE A 249 -3.50 -12.44 -16.67
N GLY A 250 -4.82 -12.36 -16.67
CA GLY A 250 -5.68 -13.49 -17.05
C GLY A 250 -7.10 -13.06 -17.38
N THR A 251 -7.76 -13.88 -18.17
CA THR A 251 -9.19 -13.77 -18.46
C THR A 251 -9.89 -14.93 -17.77
N GLY A 252 -10.49 -14.72 -16.59
CA GLY A 252 -11.36 -15.64 -15.86
C GLY A 252 -10.98 -17.14 -15.73
N LYS A 253 -10.24 -17.70 -16.66
CA LYS A 253 -9.85 -19.14 -16.71
C LYS A 253 -8.35 -19.41 -16.84
N ARG A 254 -7.52 -18.41 -17.16
CA ARG A 254 -6.07 -18.59 -17.33
C ARG A 254 -5.32 -17.33 -16.90
N ILE A 255 -4.24 -17.50 -16.16
CA ILE A 255 -3.32 -16.43 -15.77
C ILE A 255 -2.04 -16.60 -16.57
N TYR A 256 -1.56 -15.49 -17.15
CA TYR A 256 -0.35 -15.43 -17.93
C TYR A 256 0.63 -14.47 -17.26
N ARG A 257 1.92 -14.74 -17.35
CA ARG A 257 2.96 -13.80 -16.93
C ARG A 257 3.25 -12.80 -18.05
N ALA A 258 3.54 -11.57 -17.70
CA ALA A 258 3.98 -10.56 -18.66
C ALA A 258 5.23 -11.02 -19.44
N ASN A 259 6.14 -11.74 -18.78
CA ASN A 259 7.33 -12.29 -19.41
C ASN A 259 7.03 -13.42 -20.43
N ASP A 260 5.98 -14.22 -20.22
CA ASP A 260 5.59 -15.27 -21.15
C ASP A 260 5.02 -14.73 -22.47
N ILE A 261 4.54 -13.48 -22.43
CA ILE A 261 4.00 -12.77 -23.61
C ILE A 261 5.06 -11.93 -24.30
N ARG A 262 6.05 -11.39 -23.59
CA ARG A 262 7.20 -10.73 -24.23
C ARG A 262 7.87 -11.63 -25.27
N ALA A 263 7.88 -12.94 -25.04
CA ALA A 263 8.41 -13.91 -26.00
C ALA A 263 7.52 -14.08 -27.26
N LYS A 264 6.24 -13.71 -27.19
CA LYS A 264 5.25 -13.87 -28.27
C LYS A 264 4.87 -12.57 -28.98
N LEU A 265 5.31 -11.41 -28.46
CA LEU A 265 5.08 -10.13 -29.12
C LEU A 265 6.14 -9.89 -30.21
N PRO A 266 5.77 -9.28 -31.35
CA PRO A 266 6.74 -8.87 -32.35
C PRO A 266 7.78 -7.91 -31.74
N GLU A 267 8.98 -7.93 -32.26
CA GLU A 267 10.13 -7.17 -31.72
C GLU A 267 9.86 -5.66 -31.56
N THR A 268 8.99 -5.11 -32.39
CA THR A 268 8.52 -3.72 -32.34
C THR A 268 7.65 -3.37 -31.13
N ALA A 269 7.07 -4.37 -30.46
CA ALA A 269 6.25 -4.21 -29.26
C ALA A 269 7.01 -4.56 -27.96
N ARG A 270 8.30 -4.89 -28.04
CA ARG A 270 9.13 -5.21 -26.88
C ARG A 270 9.74 -3.91 -26.34
N CYS A 271 9.34 -3.49 -25.16
CA CYS A 271 10.13 -2.50 -24.41
C CYS A 271 11.51 -3.11 -24.15
N ARG A 272 12.55 -2.55 -24.76
CA ARG A 272 13.95 -2.89 -24.42
C ARG A 272 14.21 -2.39 -22.99
N GLY A 273 14.56 -3.33 -22.11
CA GLY A 273 14.99 -2.98 -20.77
C GLY A 273 16.18 -2.02 -20.84
N ARG A 274 16.04 -0.89 -20.22
CA ARG A 274 16.91 0.18 -19.76
C ARG A 274 16.57 1.60 -20.22
N GLU A 275 15.59 1.81 -21.11
CA GLU A 275 15.18 3.15 -21.52
C GLU A 275 13.67 3.29 -21.53
N CYS A 276 13.04 3.24 -20.36
CA CYS A 276 11.78 3.94 -20.14
C CYS A 276 12.10 5.30 -19.50
N SER A 277 12.79 6.14 -20.25
CA SER A 277 12.81 7.58 -20.02
C SER A 277 11.50 8.14 -20.60
N SER A 278 10.66 8.69 -19.74
CA SER A 278 9.74 9.80 -19.96
C SER A 278 9.34 10.12 -21.41
N SER A 279 8.51 9.31 -22.05
CA SER A 279 7.67 9.78 -23.18
C SER A 279 6.67 8.69 -23.58
N LEU A 280 5.57 8.57 -22.83
CA LEU A 280 4.33 8.02 -23.37
C LEU A 280 3.26 9.08 -23.15
N PRO A 281 2.54 9.51 -24.22
CA PRO A 281 1.37 10.34 -24.08
C PRO A 281 0.26 9.53 -23.42
N CYS A 282 -0.58 10.21 -22.65
CA CYS A 282 -1.74 9.74 -21.91
C CYS A 282 -2.72 8.90 -22.73
#